data_ef578dfb5d53e529adcbff5d89f79186
#
_entry.id   ef578dfb5d53e529adcbff5d89f79186
#
_cell.length_a   1.000
_cell.length_b   1.000
_cell.length_c   1.000
_cell.angle_alpha   90.00
_cell.angle_beta   90.00
_cell.angle_gamma   90.00
#
_symmetry.space_group_name_H-M   'P 1'
#
loop_
_entity.id
_entity.type
_entity.pdbx_description
1 polymer ?
#
loop_
_entity_poly.entity_id
_entity_poly.type
_entity_poly.pdbx_seq_one_letter_code
_entity_poly.pdbx_strand_id
1 'polypeptide(L)'
;MGYDIYIGEVEVDDDPDGSPMLRVNRREEAAAPMFPGDDLTGRSNSRHPSYTGWSEFCRKTGLYHLFFGEGVGLMRRHPGIERITPRVLATVRASLDAYQTIHPSAQPGWCGCQVCCNAAVPDAAHASLDGDLARLTWLAWWMDWAIRECRRPCCYNS
;
A
#
# COMPACT_ATOMS: atom_id res chain seq x y z
N MET A 1 -11.47 -1.12 -12.77
CA MET A 1 -11.01 -2.38 -12.16
C MET A 1 -9.67 -2.12 -11.47
N GLY A 2 -9.45 -2.72 -10.33
CA GLY A 2 -8.27 -2.48 -9.50
C GLY A 2 -8.06 -3.62 -8.51
N TYR A 3 -7.07 -3.47 -7.67
CA TYR A 3 -6.80 -4.36 -6.55
C TYR A 3 -7.46 -3.85 -5.28
N ASP A 4 -7.95 -4.76 -4.46
CA ASP A 4 -8.25 -4.51 -3.06
C ASP A 4 -7.12 -5.12 -2.22
N ILE A 5 -6.21 -4.28 -1.71
CA ILE A 5 -5.03 -4.71 -0.98
C ILE A 5 -5.26 -4.49 0.52
N TYR A 6 -5.04 -5.53 1.32
CA TYR A 6 -5.12 -5.50 2.78
C TYR A 6 -3.85 -6.07 3.41
N ILE A 7 -3.37 -5.43 4.46
CA ILE A 7 -2.21 -5.88 5.24
C ILE A 7 -2.65 -6.16 6.67
N GLY A 8 -2.39 -7.36 7.19
CA GLY A 8 -2.74 -7.69 8.57
C GLY A 8 -2.73 -9.18 8.88
N GLU A 9 -3.53 -9.57 9.88
CA GLU A 9 -3.70 -10.97 10.27
C GLU A 9 -4.54 -11.70 9.25
N VAL A 10 -4.07 -12.87 8.81
CA VAL A 10 -4.93 -13.78 8.04
C VAL A 10 -5.94 -14.45 8.96
N GLU A 11 -7.20 -14.36 8.59
CA GLU A 11 -8.33 -14.94 9.30
C GLU A 11 -9.07 -15.92 8.38
N VAL A 12 -9.77 -16.87 9.02
CA VAL A 12 -10.69 -17.75 8.29
C VAL A 12 -12.08 -17.15 8.44
N ASP A 13 -12.69 -16.86 7.32
CA ASP A 13 -14.05 -16.37 7.25
C ASP A 13 -14.89 -17.33 6.43
N ASP A 14 -16.21 -17.36 6.66
CA ASP A 14 -17.11 -18.22 5.90
C ASP A 14 -17.63 -17.45 4.68
N ASP A 15 -17.54 -18.07 3.52
CA ASP A 15 -18.21 -17.58 2.31
C ASP A 15 -19.74 -17.75 2.49
N PRO A 16 -20.58 -16.99 1.77
CA PRO A 16 -22.03 -17.15 1.77
C PRO A 16 -22.55 -18.58 1.54
N ASP A 17 -21.75 -19.44 0.92
CA ASP A 17 -22.05 -20.85 0.73
C ASP A 17 -21.57 -21.76 1.89
N GLY A 18 -20.95 -21.17 2.94
CA GLY A 18 -20.41 -21.89 4.10
C GLY A 18 -19.02 -22.49 3.90
N SER A 19 -18.35 -22.20 2.79
CA SER A 19 -16.98 -22.64 2.55
C SER A 19 -15.98 -21.75 3.29
N PRO A 20 -14.95 -22.30 3.95
CA PRO A 20 -13.94 -21.49 4.62
C PRO A 20 -13.10 -20.72 3.58
N MET A 21 -12.98 -19.42 3.76
CA MET A 21 -12.16 -18.55 2.94
C MET A 21 -11.15 -17.79 3.78
N LEU A 22 -9.90 -17.75 3.32
CA LEU A 22 -8.86 -16.95 3.95
C LEU A 22 -8.95 -15.51 3.45
N ARG A 23 -8.95 -14.55 4.37
CA ARG A 23 -8.88 -13.13 4.07
C ARG A 23 -8.14 -12.34 5.14
N VAL A 24 -7.86 -11.09 4.85
CA VAL A 24 -7.43 -10.09 5.84
C VAL A 24 -8.54 -9.06 5.94
N ASN A 25 -9.09 -8.89 7.14
CA ASN A 25 -10.19 -7.97 7.37
C ASN A 25 -9.72 -6.52 7.43
N ARG A 26 -10.61 -5.60 7.07
CA ARG A 26 -10.36 -4.16 7.21
C ARG A 26 -10.17 -3.82 8.69
N ARG A 27 -9.13 -3.03 8.94
CA ARG A 27 -8.77 -2.55 10.27
C ARG A 27 -8.32 -1.10 10.21
N GLU A 28 -8.58 -0.36 11.26
CA GLU A 28 -8.08 0.99 11.46
C GLU A 28 -7.25 1.04 12.75
N GLU A 29 -6.14 1.76 12.71
CA GLU A 29 -5.27 1.99 13.86
C GLU A 29 -5.06 3.50 14.05
N ALA A 30 -5.25 3.98 15.28
CA ALA A 30 -5.12 5.40 15.59
C ALA A 30 -3.72 5.97 15.31
N ALA A 31 -2.68 5.13 15.43
CA ALA A 31 -1.30 5.50 15.14
C ALA A 31 -0.91 5.39 13.66
N ALA A 32 -1.77 4.80 12.81
CA ALA A 32 -1.48 4.66 11.39
C ALA A 32 -1.38 6.03 10.71
N PRO A 33 -0.49 6.17 9.71
CA PRO A 33 -0.36 7.43 9.00
C PRO A 33 -1.63 7.76 8.21
N MET A 34 -2.00 9.02 8.21
CA MET A 34 -3.06 9.58 7.37
C MET A 34 -2.45 10.70 6.53
N PHE A 35 -2.78 10.73 5.25
CA PHE A 35 -2.16 11.62 4.29
C PHE A 35 -3.15 12.65 3.76
N PRO A 36 -2.71 13.89 3.46
CA PRO A 36 -3.54 14.85 2.75
C PRO A 36 -4.07 14.25 1.43
N GLY A 37 -5.36 14.45 1.16
CA GLY A 37 -6.00 13.97 -0.06
C GLY A 37 -6.35 12.48 -0.09
N ASP A 38 -6.11 11.74 0.98
CA ASP A 38 -6.45 10.31 1.10
C ASP A 38 -7.74 10.12 1.91
N ASP A 39 -8.85 10.57 1.35
CA ASP A 39 -10.15 10.50 2.02
C ASP A 39 -10.81 9.12 1.95
N LEU A 40 -10.32 8.23 1.07
CA LEU A 40 -10.97 6.95 0.79
C LEU A 40 -10.59 5.84 1.76
N THR A 41 -9.36 5.84 2.24
CA THR A 41 -8.83 4.75 3.08
C THR A 41 -8.51 5.18 4.50
N GLY A 42 -8.29 6.47 4.73
CA GLY A 42 -8.00 7.00 6.05
C GLY A 42 -6.81 6.28 6.70
N ARG A 43 -6.97 5.90 7.96
CA ARG A 43 -5.96 5.17 8.77
C ARG A 43 -6.12 3.65 8.66
N SER A 44 -6.65 3.15 7.57
CA SER A 44 -6.93 1.72 7.41
C SER A 44 -5.75 0.94 6.81
N ASN A 45 -5.80 -0.36 7.03
CA ASN A 45 -4.87 -1.33 6.45
C ASN A 45 -5.17 -1.67 4.98
N SER A 46 -6.07 -0.94 4.33
CA SER A 46 -6.52 -1.21 2.96
C SER A 46 -6.16 -0.12 1.98
N ARG A 47 -5.93 -0.51 0.72
CA ARG A 47 -5.76 0.36 -0.45
C ARG A 47 -6.50 -0.22 -1.64
N HIS A 48 -7.04 0.65 -2.48
CA HIS A 48 -7.83 0.27 -3.65
C HIS A 48 -7.26 0.89 -4.94
N PRO A 49 -6.01 0.57 -5.32
CA PRO A 49 -5.40 1.14 -6.51
C PRO A 49 -5.93 0.50 -7.79
N SER A 50 -5.92 1.23 -8.91
CA SER A 50 -6.10 0.62 -10.22
C SER A 50 -4.93 -0.34 -10.54
N TYR A 51 -5.16 -1.33 -11.40
CA TYR A 51 -4.10 -2.28 -11.83
C TYR A 51 -2.88 -1.56 -12.40
N THR A 52 -3.11 -0.65 -13.32
CA THR A 52 -2.05 0.16 -13.94
C THR A 52 -1.33 1.02 -12.91
N GLY A 53 -2.08 1.75 -12.08
CA GLY A 53 -1.51 2.63 -11.07
C GLY A 53 -0.63 1.90 -10.06
N TRP A 54 -1.01 0.69 -9.63
CA TRP A 54 -0.19 -0.11 -8.72
C TRP A 54 1.06 -0.65 -9.40
N SER A 55 0.95 -1.14 -10.63
CA SER A 55 2.07 -1.63 -11.42
C SER A 55 3.10 -0.52 -11.71
N GLU A 56 2.64 0.69 -12.08
CA GLU A 56 3.50 1.85 -12.29
C GLU A 56 4.20 2.30 -11.01
N PHE A 57 3.47 2.38 -9.89
CA PHE A 57 4.04 2.64 -8.58
C PHE A 57 5.14 1.64 -8.24
N CYS A 58 4.89 0.34 -8.39
CA CYS A 58 5.89 -0.70 -8.13
C CYS A 58 7.14 -0.57 -9.01
N ARG A 59 6.98 -0.20 -10.29
CA ARG A 59 8.13 0.04 -11.19
C ARG A 59 8.94 1.25 -10.77
N LYS A 60 8.30 2.38 -10.49
CA LYS A 60 8.96 3.62 -10.06
C LYS A 60 9.72 3.47 -8.75
N THR A 61 9.23 2.66 -7.85
CA THR A 61 9.79 2.49 -6.51
C THR A 61 10.71 1.27 -6.37
N GLY A 62 10.93 0.51 -7.45
CA GLY A 62 11.77 -0.69 -7.41
C GLY A 62 11.11 -1.90 -6.72
N LEU A 63 9.82 -1.83 -6.42
CA LEU A 63 9.07 -2.91 -5.75
C LEU A 63 8.41 -3.91 -6.73
N TYR A 64 8.62 -3.76 -8.04
CA TYR A 64 7.93 -4.58 -9.03
C TYR A 64 8.15 -6.09 -8.81
N HIS A 65 9.38 -6.51 -8.54
CA HIS A 65 9.68 -7.91 -8.28
C HIS A 65 9.03 -8.41 -6.96
N LEU A 66 8.96 -7.57 -5.94
CA LEU A 66 8.33 -7.91 -4.66
C LEU A 66 6.83 -8.19 -4.83
N PHE A 67 6.13 -7.45 -5.67
CA PHE A 67 4.69 -7.61 -5.87
C PHE A 67 4.34 -8.58 -7.00
N PHE A 68 5.07 -8.53 -8.10
CA PHE A 68 4.73 -9.26 -9.35
C PHE A 68 5.80 -10.27 -9.77
N GLY A 69 6.85 -10.47 -8.97
CA GLY A 69 7.91 -11.43 -9.28
C GLY A 69 7.38 -12.85 -9.43
N GLU A 70 7.87 -13.54 -10.44
CA GLU A 70 7.45 -14.92 -10.74
C GLU A 70 7.76 -15.86 -9.56
N GLY A 71 6.75 -16.59 -9.10
CA GLY A 71 6.86 -17.56 -8.01
C GLY A 71 7.00 -16.98 -6.60
N VAL A 72 7.22 -15.65 -6.43
CA VAL A 72 7.49 -15.03 -5.12
C VAL A 72 6.71 -13.76 -4.82
N GLY A 73 6.05 -13.17 -5.82
CA GLY A 73 5.37 -11.88 -5.70
C GLY A 73 4.18 -11.90 -4.76
N LEU A 74 3.99 -10.82 -4.00
CA LEU A 74 2.85 -10.65 -3.08
C LEU A 74 1.49 -10.64 -3.81
N MET A 75 1.49 -10.40 -5.11
CA MET A 75 0.29 -10.40 -5.96
C MET A 75 0.34 -11.46 -7.06
N ARG A 76 1.15 -12.51 -6.88
CA ARG A 76 1.25 -13.63 -7.83
C ARG A 76 -0.07 -14.38 -8.04
N ARG A 77 -0.97 -14.31 -7.08
CA ARG A 77 -2.33 -14.83 -7.15
C ARG A 77 -3.30 -13.68 -6.96
N HIS A 78 -4.38 -13.67 -7.71
CA HIS A 78 -5.43 -12.66 -7.62
C HIS A 78 -6.80 -13.33 -7.88
N PRO A 79 -7.65 -13.49 -6.85
CA PRO A 79 -7.41 -13.17 -5.45
C PRO A 79 -6.36 -14.07 -4.78
N GLY A 80 -5.71 -13.56 -3.75
CA GLY A 80 -4.68 -14.32 -3.06
C GLY A 80 -4.18 -13.72 -1.77
N ILE A 81 -3.47 -14.56 -1.02
CA ILE A 81 -2.83 -14.23 0.25
C ILE A 81 -1.37 -14.65 0.20
N GLU A 82 -0.48 -13.75 0.59
CA GLU A 82 0.94 -14.00 0.70
C GLU A 82 1.49 -13.51 2.04
N ARG A 83 2.38 -14.28 2.62
CA ARG A 83 2.97 -13.97 3.92
C ARG A 83 3.92 -12.76 3.84
N ILE A 84 3.79 -11.86 4.82
CA ILE A 84 4.75 -10.79 5.05
C ILE A 84 5.84 -11.31 6.00
N THR A 85 7.09 -11.17 5.58
CA THR A 85 8.27 -11.56 6.37
C THR A 85 9.09 -10.31 6.72
N PRO A 86 10.00 -10.38 7.71
CA PRO A 86 10.96 -9.29 7.96
C PRO A 86 11.77 -8.89 6.72
N ARG A 87 12.05 -9.84 5.81
CA ARG A 87 12.73 -9.56 4.54
C ARG A 87 11.88 -8.71 3.60
N VAL A 88 10.58 -9.00 3.51
CA VAL A 88 9.62 -8.19 2.73
C VAL A 88 9.60 -6.75 3.25
N LEU A 89 9.47 -6.58 4.56
CA LEU A 89 9.52 -5.25 5.19
C LEU A 89 10.84 -4.53 4.93
N ALA A 90 11.97 -5.22 5.05
CA ALA A 90 13.28 -4.64 4.77
C ALA A 90 13.40 -4.12 3.33
N THR A 91 12.86 -4.86 2.36
CA THR A 91 12.80 -4.44 0.96
C THR A 91 11.97 -3.17 0.78
N VAL A 92 10.80 -3.09 1.42
CA VAL A 92 9.94 -1.91 1.36
C VAL A 92 10.61 -0.69 2.03
N ARG A 93 11.24 -0.88 3.18
CA ARG A 93 11.99 0.20 3.88
C ARG A 93 13.16 0.71 3.04
N ALA A 94 13.93 -0.17 2.43
CA ALA A 94 15.02 0.22 1.54
C ALA A 94 14.53 1.04 0.33
N SER A 95 13.38 0.65 -0.24
CA SER A 95 12.73 1.42 -1.30
C SER A 95 12.27 2.81 -0.82
N LEU A 96 11.68 2.90 0.37
CA LEU A 96 11.26 4.17 0.97
C LEU A 96 12.46 5.10 1.20
N ASP A 97 13.54 4.60 1.80
CA ASP A 97 14.76 5.37 2.06
C ASP A 97 15.39 5.87 0.75
N ALA A 98 15.49 5.02 -0.26
CA ALA A 98 15.99 5.39 -1.58
C ALA A 98 15.13 6.46 -2.26
N TYR A 99 13.81 6.31 -2.17
CA TYR A 99 12.87 7.27 -2.75
C TYR A 99 12.98 8.65 -2.08
N GLN A 100 13.05 8.69 -0.74
CA GLN A 100 13.24 9.93 0.01
C GLN A 100 14.59 10.60 -0.29
N THR A 101 15.65 9.82 -0.52
CA THR A 101 16.97 10.34 -0.91
C THR A 101 16.92 11.02 -2.28
N ILE A 102 16.19 10.44 -3.24
CA ILE A 102 16.03 11.00 -4.59
C ILE A 102 15.08 12.20 -4.59
N HIS A 103 14.08 12.19 -3.72
CA HIS A 103 13.03 13.22 -3.62
C HIS A 103 12.99 13.87 -2.23
N PRO A 104 14.06 14.59 -1.82
CA PRO A 104 14.21 15.05 -0.43
C PRO A 104 13.17 16.09 0.00
N SER A 105 12.53 16.78 -0.95
CA SER A 105 11.49 17.79 -0.68
C SER A 105 10.07 17.23 -0.81
N ALA A 106 9.91 15.97 -1.19
CA ALA A 106 8.59 15.36 -1.32
C ALA A 106 7.92 15.18 0.05
N GLN A 107 6.61 15.44 0.08
CA GLN A 107 5.76 15.21 1.25
C GLN A 107 4.72 14.13 0.89
N PRO A 108 4.48 13.14 1.75
CA PRO A 108 3.53 12.08 1.44
C PRO A 108 2.09 12.64 1.39
N GLY A 109 1.39 12.43 0.30
CA GLY A 109 0.00 12.85 0.14
C GLY A 109 -0.44 13.00 -1.31
N TRP A 110 -1.69 13.36 -1.49
CA TRP A 110 -2.29 13.63 -2.79
C TRP A 110 -2.92 15.02 -2.79
N CYS A 111 -2.78 15.72 -3.90
CA CYS A 111 -3.56 16.92 -4.16
C CYS A 111 -4.91 16.52 -4.76
N GLY A 112 -5.98 16.65 -3.99
CA GLY A 112 -7.36 16.40 -4.45
C GLY A 112 -8.06 17.63 -5.04
N CYS A 113 -7.38 18.78 -5.17
CA CYS A 113 -8.04 19.98 -5.64
C CYS A 113 -8.08 20.07 -7.19
N GLN A 114 -9.26 20.41 -7.73
CA GLN A 114 -9.44 20.58 -9.18
C GLN A 114 -8.54 21.69 -9.78
N VAL A 115 -8.20 22.69 -8.98
CA VAL A 115 -7.32 23.79 -9.41
C VAL A 115 -5.93 23.26 -9.77
N CYS A 116 -5.35 22.37 -8.96
CA CYS A 116 -4.04 21.77 -9.25
C CYS A 116 -4.10 20.75 -10.38
N CYS A 117 -5.20 19.98 -10.49
CA CYS A 117 -5.38 19.01 -11.57
C CYS A 117 -5.53 19.69 -12.94
N ASN A 118 -6.02 20.94 -12.99
CA ASN A 118 -6.25 21.70 -14.20
C ASN A 118 -5.19 22.79 -14.48
N ALA A 119 -4.26 23.03 -13.53
CA ALA A 119 -3.23 24.06 -13.68
C ALA A 119 -1.99 23.50 -14.40
N ALA A 120 -1.44 24.30 -15.33
CA ALA A 120 -0.16 24.00 -15.98
C ALA A 120 1.01 24.01 -14.97
N VAL A 121 0.86 24.74 -13.85
CA VAL A 121 1.80 24.77 -12.71
C VAL A 121 1.00 24.61 -11.44
N PRO A 122 1.19 23.52 -10.67
CA PRO A 122 0.52 23.35 -9.37
C PRO A 122 0.93 24.44 -8.39
N ASP A 123 0.04 24.77 -7.43
CA ASP A 123 0.40 25.62 -6.28
C ASP A 123 1.61 25.01 -5.55
N ALA A 124 2.55 25.87 -5.12
CA ALA A 124 3.78 25.45 -4.46
C ALA A 124 3.53 24.58 -3.21
N ALA A 125 2.44 24.81 -2.48
CA ALA A 125 2.04 23.97 -1.35
C ALA A 125 1.60 22.55 -1.76
N HIS A 126 1.09 22.38 -2.98
CA HIS A 126 0.62 21.10 -3.52
C HIS A 126 1.67 20.40 -4.41
N ALA A 127 2.62 21.14 -4.96
CA ALA A 127 3.70 20.60 -5.80
C ALA A 127 4.63 19.65 -5.03
N SER A 128 4.70 19.77 -3.70
CA SER A 128 5.50 18.89 -2.83
C SER A 128 4.78 17.57 -2.48
N LEU A 129 3.47 17.47 -2.69
CA LEU A 129 2.71 16.26 -2.38
C LEU A 129 3.01 15.14 -3.37
N ASP A 130 3.34 13.98 -2.85
CA ASP A 130 3.77 12.80 -3.60
C ASP A 130 3.00 11.56 -3.16
N GLY A 131 2.15 11.05 -4.05
CA GLY A 131 1.32 9.88 -3.79
C GLY A 131 2.12 8.58 -3.74
N ASP A 132 3.26 8.48 -4.43
CA ASP A 132 4.10 7.29 -4.38
C ASP A 132 4.85 7.22 -3.04
N LEU A 133 5.30 8.37 -2.51
CA LEU A 133 5.84 8.46 -1.16
C LEU A 133 4.80 8.11 -0.09
N ALA A 134 3.55 8.54 -0.27
CA ALA A 134 2.46 8.18 0.64
C ALA A 134 2.20 6.67 0.64
N ARG A 135 2.19 6.02 -0.54
CA ARG A 135 2.03 4.56 -0.66
C ARG A 135 3.19 3.80 -0.01
N LEU A 136 4.43 4.23 -0.22
CA LEU A 136 5.61 3.62 0.42
C LEU A 136 5.55 3.74 1.94
N THR A 137 5.18 4.92 2.45
CA THR A 137 5.05 5.16 3.89
C THR A 137 3.93 4.31 4.49
N TRP A 138 2.80 4.20 3.82
CA TRP A 138 1.70 3.33 4.20
C TRP A 138 2.11 1.85 4.23
N LEU A 139 2.77 1.35 3.19
CA LEU A 139 3.27 -0.03 3.12
C LEU A 139 4.24 -0.34 4.26
N ALA A 140 5.24 0.52 4.46
CA ALA A 140 6.26 0.32 5.50
C ALA A 140 5.63 0.29 6.89
N TRP A 141 4.68 1.20 7.18
CA TRP A 141 4.01 1.27 8.47
C TRP A 141 3.14 0.03 8.74
N TRP A 142 2.27 -0.33 7.80
CA TRP A 142 1.35 -1.45 7.99
C TRP A 142 2.03 -2.82 7.98
N MET A 143 3.09 -3.00 7.19
CA MET A 143 3.90 -4.22 7.22
C MET A 143 4.67 -4.36 8.53
N ASP A 144 5.22 -3.27 9.07
CA ASP A 144 5.87 -3.25 10.38
C ASP A 144 4.87 -3.58 11.49
N TRP A 145 3.70 -2.93 11.47
CA TRP A 145 2.61 -3.20 12.39
C TRP A 145 2.20 -4.68 12.33
N ALA A 146 1.98 -5.22 11.14
CA ALA A 146 1.55 -6.59 10.96
C ALA A 146 2.58 -7.60 11.51
N ILE A 147 3.89 -7.36 11.30
CA ILE A 147 4.95 -8.22 11.84
C ILE A 147 4.97 -8.18 13.37
N ARG A 148 4.71 -7.04 14.00
CA ARG A 148 4.72 -6.90 15.46
C ARG A 148 3.44 -7.41 16.13
N GLU A 149 2.29 -7.19 15.52
CA GLU A 149 0.99 -7.40 16.16
C GLU A 149 0.27 -8.67 15.71
N CYS A 150 0.60 -9.20 14.51
CA CYS A 150 -0.09 -10.36 13.94
C CYS A 150 0.70 -11.65 14.15
N ARG A 151 -0.02 -12.75 14.41
CA ARG A 151 0.57 -14.09 14.47
C ARG A 151 0.91 -14.61 13.07
N ARG A 152 0.11 -14.27 12.08
CA ARG A 152 0.24 -14.66 10.67
C ARG A 152 0.12 -13.43 9.77
N PRO A 153 1.16 -12.57 9.75
CA PRO A 153 1.12 -11.34 8.97
C PRO A 153 1.09 -11.64 7.47
N CYS A 154 0.10 -11.09 6.79
CA CYS A 154 -0.13 -11.34 5.36
C CYS A 154 -0.53 -10.08 4.59
N CYS A 155 -0.24 -10.12 3.29
CA CYS A 155 -0.81 -9.24 2.29
C CYS A 155 -1.88 -10.04 1.53
N TYR A 156 -3.10 -9.55 1.55
CA TYR A 156 -4.23 -10.09 0.80
C TYR A 156 -4.55 -9.17 -0.36
N ASN A 157 -4.88 -9.74 -1.50
CA ASN A 157 -5.40 -8.99 -2.64
C ASN A 157 -6.63 -9.69 -3.23
N SER A 158 -7.60 -8.92 -3.69
CA SER A 158 -8.80 -9.40 -4.36
C SER A 158 -9.24 -8.46 -5.48
#